data_7b2cd32a1cbfaf42d8756e3558a0d46f
#
_entry.id   7b2cd32a1cbfaf42d8756e3558a0d46f
#
_cell.length_a   1.000
_cell.length_b   1.000
_cell.length_c   1.000
_cell.angle_alpha   90.00
_cell.angle_beta   90.00
_cell.angle_gamma   90.00
#
_symmetry.space_group_name_H-M   'P 1'
#
loop_
_entity.id
_entity.type
_entity.pdbx_description
1 polymer ?
#
loop_
_entity_poly.entity_id
_entity_poly.type
_entity_poly.pdbx_seq_one_letter_code
_entity_poly.pdbx_strand_id
1 'polypeptide(L)'
;IEKFDSMFRYSELSRLIDNSDSSILSNIMNIRLYKAITPSIAESKQYDVNFYNAIYHPYDNNASPVLSSTGFTIAGSTETHFFDDNGSGVVRTYRMVADTRTYVNTNAGTIDYETGAVVIKNLNVTSTVNGNGTIHVFTIPDSNDIIPVRNQLISIDLGGSSITAQTDQNGTTASVGSHTSVGSFGGTTTGTGTVTFGTTTSTTSVASTASSSSSSSSSSSSSSSS
;
A
#
# COMPACT_ATOMS: atom_id res chain seq x y z
N ILE A 1 -5.96 17.07 12.06
CA ILE A 1 -5.12 15.94 12.44
C ILE A 1 -3.71 16.42 12.82
N GLU A 2 -3.20 17.48 12.23
CA GLU A 2 -1.84 17.98 12.49
C GLU A 2 -1.78 18.88 13.74
N LYS A 3 -1.94 18.27 14.91
CA LYS A 3 -1.73 18.94 16.20
C LYS A 3 -0.73 18.15 17.01
N PHE A 4 0.14 18.83 17.75
CA PHE A 4 1.03 18.18 18.70
C PHE A 4 0.20 17.37 19.72
N ASP A 5 0.69 16.17 20.04
CA ASP A 5 0.05 15.23 20.99
C ASP A 5 -1.39 14.82 20.61
N SER A 6 -1.82 15.03 19.36
CA SER A 6 -3.12 14.59 18.89
C SER A 6 -3.09 13.12 18.51
N MET A 7 -3.90 12.32 19.17
CA MET A 7 -4.10 10.92 18.83
C MET A 7 -4.74 10.81 17.45
N PHE A 8 -4.22 9.93 16.60
CA PHE A 8 -4.88 9.53 15.38
C PHE A 8 -5.94 8.48 15.72
N ARG A 9 -7.19 8.74 15.36
CA ARG A 9 -8.31 7.80 15.54
C ARG A 9 -8.78 7.28 14.19
N TYR A 10 -8.69 5.97 14.04
CA TYR A 10 -9.15 5.26 12.83
C TYR A 10 -10.62 5.57 12.52
N SER A 11 -11.48 5.45 13.53
CA SER A 11 -12.92 5.67 13.37
C SER A 11 -13.28 7.10 12.95
N GLU A 12 -12.50 8.09 13.36
CA GLU A 12 -12.71 9.48 12.96
C GLU A 12 -12.38 9.70 11.49
N LEU A 13 -11.23 9.16 11.04
CA LEU A 13 -10.86 9.25 9.63
C LEU A 13 -11.85 8.45 8.75
N SER A 14 -12.23 7.24 9.17
CA SER A 14 -13.24 6.44 8.47
C SER A 14 -14.55 7.22 8.29
N ARG A 15 -15.05 7.82 9.36
CA ARG A 15 -16.26 8.66 9.31
C ARG A 15 -16.11 9.87 8.40
N LEU A 16 -14.94 10.50 8.38
CA LEU A 16 -14.68 11.64 7.49
C LEU A 16 -14.70 11.21 6.00
N ILE A 17 -14.16 10.04 5.70
CA ILE A 17 -14.18 9.47 4.35
C ILE A 17 -15.63 9.14 3.95
N ASP A 18 -16.36 8.40 4.79
CA ASP A 18 -17.75 8.01 4.50
C ASP A 18 -18.67 9.24 4.31
N ASN A 19 -18.41 10.32 5.05
CA ASN A 19 -19.20 11.56 4.93
C ASN A 19 -18.72 12.50 3.81
N SER A 20 -17.64 12.18 3.10
CA SER A 20 -17.12 13.04 2.04
C SER A 20 -17.99 13.01 0.79
N ASP A 21 -18.67 11.89 0.53
CA ASP A 21 -19.63 11.73 -0.57
C ASP A 21 -20.70 10.70 -0.22
N SER A 22 -21.95 10.97 -0.56
CA SER A 22 -23.09 10.08 -0.27
C SER A 22 -23.08 8.77 -1.08
N SER A 23 -22.24 8.66 -2.09
CA SER A 23 -22.05 7.43 -2.88
C SER A 23 -21.11 6.43 -2.19
N ILE A 24 -20.39 6.85 -1.15
CA ILE A 24 -19.51 5.97 -0.39
C ILE A 24 -20.36 5.20 0.63
N LEU A 25 -20.50 3.90 0.42
CA LEU A 25 -21.30 3.02 1.28
C LEU A 25 -20.48 2.50 2.47
N SER A 26 -19.19 2.26 2.25
CA SER A 26 -18.25 1.80 3.28
C SER A 26 -16.82 2.03 2.84
N ASN A 27 -15.89 2.06 3.79
CA ASN A 27 -14.47 2.09 3.49
C ASN A 27 -13.71 1.05 4.33
N ILE A 28 -12.61 0.56 3.79
CA ILE A 28 -11.65 -0.30 4.49
C ILE A 28 -10.29 0.37 4.39
N MET A 29 -9.68 0.66 5.53
CA MET A 29 -8.38 1.30 5.58
C MET A 29 -7.33 0.35 6.17
N ASN A 30 -6.15 0.33 5.55
CA ASN A 30 -4.97 -0.33 6.09
C ASN A 30 -3.97 0.75 6.50
N ILE A 31 -3.64 0.80 7.79
CA ILE A 31 -2.71 1.78 8.34
C ILE A 31 -1.34 1.16 8.45
N ARG A 32 -0.33 1.92 8.03
CA ARG A 32 1.09 1.61 8.25
C ARG A 32 1.76 2.81 8.89
N LEU A 33 2.63 2.54 9.84
CA LEU A 33 3.53 3.55 10.38
C LEU A 33 4.82 3.52 9.58
N TYR A 34 5.45 4.68 9.37
CA TYR A 34 6.80 4.70 8.86
C TYR A 34 7.67 5.73 9.58
N LYS A 35 8.96 5.46 9.60
CA LYS A 35 10.00 6.40 10.01
C LYS A 35 11.13 6.41 9.00
N ALA A 36 11.67 7.60 8.75
CA ALA A 36 12.81 7.79 7.87
C ALA A 36 14.11 7.71 8.66
N ILE A 37 15.06 6.93 8.17
CA ILE A 37 16.44 6.89 8.61
C ILE A 37 17.28 7.63 7.58
N THR A 38 18.13 8.54 8.03
CA THR A 38 19.18 9.16 7.18
C THR A 38 20.48 8.43 7.43
N PRO A 39 20.88 7.47 6.58
CA PRO A 39 22.08 6.70 6.79
C PRO A 39 23.34 7.55 6.56
N SER A 40 24.39 7.30 7.36
CA SER A 40 25.74 7.75 7.04
C SER A 40 26.27 6.90 5.90
N ILE A 41 26.60 7.52 4.77
CA ILE A 41 27.07 6.80 3.59
C ILE A 41 28.49 6.27 3.80
N ALA A 42 28.72 5.01 3.40
CA ALA A 42 29.99 4.28 3.49
C ALA A 42 30.54 4.11 4.92
N GLU A 43 29.69 4.26 5.93
CA GLU A 43 30.04 4.01 7.33
C GLU A 43 29.12 2.92 7.91
N SER A 44 29.73 1.99 8.67
CA SER A 44 28.96 0.98 9.39
C SER A 44 28.45 1.57 10.71
N LYS A 45 27.13 1.72 10.82
CA LYS A 45 26.49 2.29 12.02
C LYS A 45 25.30 1.46 12.47
N GLN A 46 24.93 1.64 13.74
CA GLN A 46 23.66 1.20 14.29
C GLN A 46 22.63 2.32 14.15
N TYR A 47 21.39 1.93 13.85
CA TYR A 47 20.25 2.84 13.77
C TYR A 47 19.12 2.31 14.66
N ASP A 48 18.66 3.19 15.55
CA ASP A 48 17.56 2.90 16.45
C ASP A 48 16.30 3.64 15.93
N VAL A 49 15.29 2.87 15.56
CA VAL A 49 14.01 3.36 15.06
C VAL A 49 12.95 2.96 16.07
N ASN A 50 12.26 3.91 16.67
CA ASN A 50 11.20 3.61 17.61
C ASN A 50 9.89 4.18 17.12
N PHE A 51 8.90 3.32 16.89
CA PHE A 51 7.55 3.70 16.49
C PHE A 51 6.70 4.12 17.70
N TYR A 52 7.10 3.75 18.92
CA TYR A 52 6.39 4.05 20.18
C TYR A 52 4.95 3.57 20.23
N ASN A 53 4.57 2.70 19.33
CA ASN A 53 3.30 2.01 19.29
C ASN A 53 3.58 0.54 19.08
N ALA A 54 2.82 -0.32 19.72
CA ALA A 54 2.93 -1.76 19.53
C ALA A 54 2.77 -2.12 18.05
N ILE A 55 3.55 -3.08 17.60
CA ILE A 55 3.56 -3.59 16.23
C ILE A 55 2.75 -4.87 16.20
N TYR A 56 1.93 -5.02 15.18
CA TYR A 56 1.09 -6.20 14.97
C TYR A 56 1.91 -7.50 14.99
N HIS A 57 1.61 -8.36 15.95
CA HIS A 57 2.31 -9.62 16.13
C HIS A 57 1.33 -10.67 16.69
N PRO A 58 0.57 -11.35 15.81
CA PRO A 58 -0.52 -12.22 16.27
C PRO A 58 -0.03 -13.48 16.99
N TYR A 59 1.16 -13.96 16.68
CA TYR A 59 1.82 -15.12 17.31
C TYR A 59 3.31 -15.21 16.92
N ASP A 60 4.09 -15.88 17.74
CA ASP A 60 5.51 -16.12 17.49
C ASP A 60 5.74 -16.93 16.21
N ASN A 61 6.82 -16.60 15.50
CA ASN A 61 7.17 -17.20 14.21
C ASN A 61 6.13 -16.96 13.10
N ASN A 62 5.44 -15.83 13.14
CA ASN A 62 4.56 -15.42 12.06
C ASN A 62 5.36 -15.35 10.74
N ALA A 63 4.97 -16.16 9.76
CA ALA A 63 5.65 -16.23 8.47
C ALA A 63 5.50 -14.94 7.62
N SER A 64 4.53 -14.08 7.95
CA SER A 64 4.29 -12.83 7.24
C SER A 64 5.03 -11.68 7.93
N PRO A 65 6.09 -11.12 7.31
CA PRO A 65 6.80 -9.98 7.88
C PRO A 65 5.88 -8.78 8.05
N VAL A 66 5.98 -8.11 9.18
CA VAL A 66 5.26 -6.86 9.48
C VAL A 66 6.15 -5.63 9.31
N LEU A 67 7.46 -5.84 9.29
CA LEU A 67 8.46 -4.83 8.97
C LEU A 67 8.80 -4.87 7.48
N SER A 68 8.95 -3.72 6.87
CA SER A 68 9.44 -3.57 5.50
C SER A 68 10.22 -2.26 5.36
N SER A 69 10.96 -2.09 4.28
CA SER A 69 11.68 -0.84 4.02
C SER A 69 11.67 -0.46 2.54
N THR A 70 12.01 0.80 2.27
CA THR A 70 12.48 1.20 0.93
C THR A 70 13.82 0.58 0.63
N GLY A 71 14.15 0.49 -0.66
CA GLY A 71 15.40 -0.11 -1.12
C GLY A 71 16.62 0.74 -0.79
N PHE A 72 17.75 0.07 -0.54
CA PHE A 72 19.06 0.67 -0.35
C PHE A 72 20.17 -0.28 -0.87
N THR A 73 21.35 0.26 -1.14
CA THR A 73 22.53 -0.55 -1.48
C THR A 73 23.50 -0.55 -0.31
N ILE A 74 24.20 -1.66 -0.12
CA ILE A 74 25.20 -1.84 0.95
C ILE A 74 26.61 -1.97 0.38
N ALA A 75 27.60 -1.73 1.20
CA ALA A 75 29.00 -1.90 0.82
C ALA A 75 29.27 -3.31 0.32
N GLY A 76 29.95 -3.41 -0.85
CA GLY A 76 30.29 -4.68 -1.48
C GLY A 76 29.16 -5.28 -2.35
N SER A 77 28.03 -4.60 -2.49
CA SER A 77 26.93 -5.03 -3.37
C SER A 77 26.40 -3.86 -4.20
N THR A 78 26.08 -4.14 -5.47
CA THR A 78 25.40 -3.19 -6.38
C THR A 78 23.89 -3.41 -6.40
N GLU A 79 23.41 -4.44 -5.72
CA GLU A 79 22.00 -4.82 -5.73
C GLU A 79 21.21 -4.09 -4.65
N THR A 80 19.91 -3.96 -4.90
CA THR A 80 19.00 -3.34 -3.95
C THR A 80 18.62 -4.33 -2.84
N HIS A 81 18.79 -3.88 -1.61
CA HIS A 81 18.47 -4.61 -0.40
C HIS A 81 17.27 -3.99 0.31
N PHE A 82 16.59 -4.79 1.10
CA PHE A 82 15.41 -4.41 1.88
C PHE A 82 15.49 -5.03 3.27
N PHE A 83 14.79 -4.47 4.24
CA PHE A 83 14.57 -5.07 5.54
C PHE A 83 13.25 -5.81 5.59
N ASP A 84 13.23 -6.90 6.34
CA ASP A 84 12.03 -7.54 6.86
C ASP A 84 12.30 -8.10 8.27
N ASP A 85 11.28 -8.66 8.91
CA ASP A 85 11.40 -9.40 10.16
C ASP A 85 11.09 -10.88 9.97
N ASN A 86 11.47 -11.69 10.96
CA ASN A 86 11.25 -13.14 10.93
C ASN A 86 10.05 -13.59 11.78
N GLY A 87 9.29 -12.67 12.36
CA GLY A 87 8.21 -12.97 13.28
C GLY A 87 8.66 -13.48 14.66
N SER A 88 9.95 -13.37 15.00
CA SER A 88 10.52 -13.81 16.27
C SER A 88 11.51 -12.78 16.85
N GLY A 89 11.27 -11.50 16.56
CA GLY A 89 12.07 -10.42 17.11
C GLY A 89 13.39 -10.12 16.38
N VAL A 90 13.65 -10.71 15.21
CA VAL A 90 14.89 -10.50 14.46
C VAL A 90 14.62 -9.80 13.14
N VAL A 91 15.36 -8.72 12.89
CA VAL A 91 15.38 -8.01 11.59
C VAL A 91 16.39 -8.68 10.67
N ARG A 92 15.99 -8.87 9.43
CA ARG A 92 16.82 -9.48 8.38
C ARG A 92 16.99 -8.52 7.21
N THR A 93 18.05 -8.72 6.44
CA THR A 93 18.26 -8.03 5.16
C THR A 93 18.16 -9.02 4.02
N TYR A 94 17.37 -8.71 3.01
CA TYR A 94 17.19 -9.53 1.82
C TYR A 94 17.30 -8.71 0.53
N ARG A 95 17.47 -9.41 -0.58
CA ARG A 95 17.35 -8.89 -1.95
C ARG A 95 16.36 -9.75 -2.74
N MET A 96 15.81 -9.19 -3.80
CA MET A 96 14.94 -9.95 -4.70
C MET A 96 15.78 -10.57 -5.81
N VAL A 97 15.64 -11.88 -6.00
CA VAL A 97 16.23 -12.62 -7.13
C VAL A 97 15.12 -13.42 -7.80
N ALA A 98 14.81 -13.10 -9.03
CA ALA A 98 13.71 -13.72 -9.78
C ALA A 98 12.41 -13.81 -8.95
N ASP A 99 11.99 -12.67 -8.40
CA ASP A 99 10.80 -12.49 -7.54
C ASP A 99 10.80 -13.28 -6.22
N THR A 100 11.95 -13.86 -5.86
CA THR A 100 12.12 -14.60 -4.60
C THR A 100 13.02 -13.82 -3.65
N ARG A 101 12.66 -13.78 -2.36
CA ARG A 101 13.50 -13.17 -1.32
C ARG A 101 14.72 -14.06 -1.06
N THR A 102 15.89 -13.50 -1.28
CA THR A 102 17.17 -14.12 -0.92
C THR A 102 17.79 -13.35 0.24
N TYR A 103 17.91 -14.00 1.40
CA TYR A 103 18.44 -13.37 2.60
C TYR A 103 19.96 -13.24 2.51
N VAL A 104 20.44 -12.01 2.70
CA VAL A 104 21.88 -11.67 2.74
C VAL A 104 22.37 -11.67 4.18
N ASN A 105 21.55 -11.19 5.10
CA ASN A 105 21.84 -11.21 6.53
C ASN A 105 20.57 -11.60 7.30
N THR A 106 20.61 -12.72 7.98
CA THR A 106 19.48 -13.25 8.76
C THR A 106 19.42 -12.70 10.19
N ASN A 107 20.40 -11.88 10.59
CA ASN A 107 20.47 -11.23 11.90
C ASN A 107 21.02 -9.79 11.76
N ALA A 108 20.29 -8.98 11.00
CA ALA A 108 20.65 -7.58 10.77
C ALA A 108 20.25 -6.65 11.92
N GLY A 109 19.41 -7.13 12.85
CA GLY A 109 18.94 -6.32 13.96
C GLY A 109 17.89 -7.03 14.81
N THR A 110 17.21 -6.24 15.64
CA THR A 110 16.13 -6.73 16.50
C THR A 110 14.90 -5.85 16.36
N ILE A 111 13.74 -6.45 16.55
CA ILE A 111 12.45 -5.77 16.61
C ILE A 111 11.73 -6.20 17.89
N ASP A 112 11.23 -5.23 18.64
CA ASP A 112 10.38 -5.44 19.80
C ASP A 112 8.94 -5.04 19.41
N TYR A 113 8.07 -6.01 19.33
CA TYR A 113 6.70 -5.81 18.87
C TYR A 113 5.82 -5.10 19.91
N GLU A 114 6.15 -5.21 21.21
CA GLU A 114 5.38 -4.58 22.29
C GLU A 114 5.67 -3.07 22.38
N THR A 115 6.92 -2.70 22.25
CA THR A 115 7.34 -1.29 22.37
C THR A 115 7.43 -0.55 21.05
N GLY A 116 7.47 -1.28 19.93
CA GLY A 116 7.69 -0.72 18.62
C GLY A 116 9.13 -0.28 18.36
N ALA A 117 10.09 -0.80 19.12
CA ALA A 117 11.50 -0.50 18.96
C ALA A 117 12.15 -1.43 17.93
N VAL A 118 12.86 -0.84 16.97
CA VAL A 118 13.63 -1.55 15.94
C VAL A 118 15.08 -1.08 16.00
N VAL A 119 15.99 -2.02 16.13
CA VAL A 119 17.44 -1.74 16.15
C VAL A 119 18.07 -2.43 14.95
N ILE A 120 18.69 -1.65 14.07
CA ILE A 120 19.42 -2.14 12.89
C ILE A 120 20.91 -2.01 13.19
N LYS A 121 21.63 -3.14 13.15
CA LYS A 121 23.03 -3.22 13.55
C LYS A 121 23.95 -3.26 12.34
N ASN A 122 25.12 -2.61 12.46
CA ASN A 122 26.21 -2.71 11.49
C ASN A 122 25.80 -2.44 10.04
N LEU A 123 24.88 -1.51 9.82
CA LEU A 123 24.41 -1.15 8.50
C LEU A 123 25.40 -0.21 7.82
N ASN A 124 25.96 -0.62 6.68
CA ASN A 124 26.85 0.18 5.85
C ASN A 124 26.18 0.45 4.50
N VAL A 125 25.50 1.58 4.40
CA VAL A 125 24.75 2.01 3.21
C VAL A 125 25.67 2.76 2.26
N THR A 126 25.57 2.45 0.97
CA THR A 126 26.28 3.19 -0.10
C THR A 126 25.34 4.11 -0.88
N SER A 127 24.07 3.74 -1.04
CA SER A 127 23.05 4.62 -1.62
C SER A 127 21.63 4.21 -1.18
N THR A 128 20.66 5.10 -1.40
CA THR A 128 19.24 4.86 -1.16
C THR A 128 18.46 5.00 -2.45
N VAL A 129 17.40 4.21 -2.62
CA VAL A 129 16.62 4.18 -3.87
C VAL A 129 15.63 5.33 -3.98
N ASN A 130 15.15 5.86 -2.86
CA ASN A 130 14.10 6.89 -2.85
C ASN A 130 14.57 8.33 -3.20
N GLY A 131 15.82 8.50 -3.63
CA GLY A 131 16.34 9.75 -4.17
C GLY A 131 16.55 10.91 -3.18
N ASN A 132 16.02 10.81 -1.96
CA ASN A 132 16.15 11.84 -0.90
C ASN A 132 17.20 11.49 0.17
N GLY A 133 18.00 10.44 -0.06
CA GLY A 133 19.06 10.01 0.86
C GLY A 133 18.55 9.33 2.14
N THR A 134 17.27 8.94 2.19
CA THR A 134 16.69 8.30 3.37
C THR A 134 16.24 6.86 3.07
N ILE A 135 16.17 6.03 4.11
CA ILE A 135 15.53 4.72 4.09
C ILE A 135 14.25 4.86 4.92
N HIS A 136 13.12 4.60 4.33
CA HIS A 136 11.86 4.53 5.07
C HIS A 136 11.66 3.10 5.58
N VAL A 137 11.44 2.98 6.87
CA VAL A 137 11.10 1.72 7.53
C VAL A 137 9.62 1.76 7.87
N PHE A 138 8.88 0.78 7.40
CA PHE A 138 7.44 0.67 7.55
C PHE A 138 7.08 -0.48 8.48
N THR A 139 6.01 -0.31 9.24
CA THR A 139 5.44 -1.38 10.07
C THR A 139 3.92 -1.28 10.12
N ILE A 140 3.29 -2.38 10.53
CA ILE A 140 1.85 -2.46 10.78
C ILE A 140 1.64 -2.29 12.28
N PRO A 141 0.91 -1.27 12.74
CA PRO A 141 0.60 -1.12 14.16
C PRO A 141 -0.36 -2.21 14.63
N ASP A 142 -0.27 -2.59 15.91
CA ASP A 142 -1.21 -3.53 16.53
C ASP A 142 -2.59 -2.91 16.68
N SER A 143 -2.64 -1.63 17.03
CA SER A 143 -3.87 -0.84 17.08
C SER A 143 -3.98 0.08 15.88
N ASN A 144 -5.18 0.21 15.34
CA ASN A 144 -5.47 1.20 14.30
C ASN A 144 -5.52 2.65 14.85
N ASP A 145 -5.67 2.82 16.17
CA ASP A 145 -5.53 4.12 16.83
C ASP A 145 -4.08 4.33 17.22
N ILE A 146 -3.47 5.43 16.74
CA ILE A 146 -2.06 5.73 16.95
C ILE A 146 -1.90 6.83 18.00
N ILE A 147 -1.13 6.53 19.02
CA ILE A 147 -0.87 7.47 20.12
C ILE A 147 0.51 8.11 19.89
N PRO A 148 0.58 9.45 19.71
CA PRO A 148 1.87 10.12 19.61
C PRO A 148 2.57 10.12 20.97
N VAL A 149 3.89 10.03 20.95
CA VAL A 149 4.69 10.31 22.13
C VAL A 149 4.79 11.82 22.30
N ARG A 150 4.99 12.27 23.53
CA ARG A 150 5.12 13.67 23.88
C ARG A 150 6.00 14.44 22.89
N ASN A 151 5.49 15.57 22.40
CA ASN A 151 6.12 16.44 21.40
C ASN A 151 6.30 15.83 20.00
N GLN A 152 5.55 14.79 19.65
CA GLN A 152 5.52 14.27 18.29
C GLN A 152 4.30 14.76 17.53
N LEU A 153 4.47 14.94 16.24
CA LEU A 153 3.40 15.24 15.28
C LEU A 153 3.19 13.98 14.43
N ILE A 154 1.94 13.52 14.37
CA ILE A 154 1.53 12.49 13.41
C ILE A 154 1.02 13.21 12.17
N SER A 155 1.59 12.90 11.02
CA SER A 155 1.12 13.38 9.72
C SER A 155 0.79 12.21 8.80
N ILE A 156 -0.14 12.43 7.88
CA ILE A 156 -0.47 11.44 6.86
C ILE A 156 0.45 11.65 5.68
N ASP A 157 1.16 10.59 5.27
CA ASP A 157 1.95 10.61 4.05
C ASP A 157 1.03 10.45 2.84
N LEU A 158 0.65 11.57 2.24
CA LEU A 158 -0.20 11.59 1.05
C LEU A 158 0.49 10.96 -0.17
N GLY A 159 1.82 11.03 -0.24
CA GLY A 159 2.59 10.45 -1.33
C GLY A 159 2.66 8.91 -1.28
N GLY A 160 2.67 8.34 -0.07
CA GLY A 160 2.66 6.90 0.17
C GLY A 160 1.26 6.31 0.35
N SER A 161 0.21 7.15 0.34
CA SER A 161 -1.17 6.70 0.50
C SER A 161 -1.83 6.42 -0.85
N SER A 162 -2.68 5.40 -0.90
CA SER A 162 -3.48 5.07 -2.08
C SER A 162 -4.95 4.89 -1.72
N ILE A 163 -5.83 5.33 -2.59
CA ILE A 163 -7.28 5.17 -2.45
C ILE A 163 -7.79 4.47 -3.71
N THR A 164 -8.51 3.38 -3.53
CA THR A 164 -9.15 2.63 -4.62
C THR A 164 -10.64 2.55 -4.35
N ALA A 165 -11.45 3.00 -5.31
CA ALA A 165 -12.89 2.84 -5.25
C ALA A 165 -13.30 1.56 -6.00
N GLN A 166 -14.21 0.80 -5.41
CA GLN A 166 -14.81 -0.38 -6.00
C GLN A 166 -16.33 -0.25 -5.99
N THR A 167 -16.96 -0.69 -7.08
CA THR A 167 -18.41 -0.76 -7.13
C THR A 167 -18.88 -1.89 -6.22
N ASP A 168 -19.90 -1.63 -5.40
CA ASP A 168 -20.53 -2.68 -4.60
C ASP A 168 -21.20 -3.70 -5.52
N GLN A 169 -20.67 -4.92 -5.52
CA GLN A 169 -21.19 -6.05 -6.32
C GLN A 169 -22.38 -6.75 -5.64
N ASN A 170 -22.64 -6.41 -4.36
CA ASN A 170 -23.72 -7.03 -3.58
C ASN A 170 -25.06 -6.29 -3.70
N GLY A 171 -25.11 -5.20 -4.44
CA GLY A 171 -26.38 -4.57 -4.81
C GLY A 171 -27.21 -5.60 -5.56
N THR A 172 -28.23 -6.14 -4.89
CA THR A 172 -29.20 -7.06 -5.48
C THR A 172 -29.59 -6.57 -6.87
N THR A 173 -29.51 -7.44 -7.84
CA THR A 173 -30.03 -7.28 -9.19
C THR A 173 -31.55 -7.04 -9.16
N ALA A 174 -31.95 -5.92 -8.64
CA ALA A 174 -33.27 -5.37 -8.80
C ALA A 174 -33.14 -4.26 -9.84
N SER A 175 -33.35 -4.66 -11.09
CA SER A 175 -33.82 -3.79 -12.16
C SER A 175 -33.00 -2.54 -12.49
N VAL A 176 -32.16 -2.69 -13.53
CA VAL A 176 -31.95 -1.61 -14.52
C VAL A 176 -31.84 -0.20 -13.94
N GLY A 177 -30.91 0.00 -13.04
CA GLY A 177 -30.40 1.32 -12.73
C GLY A 177 -29.03 1.46 -13.41
N SER A 178 -28.84 2.54 -14.12
CA SER A 178 -27.54 2.89 -14.68
C SER A 178 -26.49 2.89 -13.57
N HIS A 179 -25.69 1.84 -13.51
CA HIS A 179 -24.58 1.80 -12.55
C HIS A 179 -23.47 2.73 -13.06
N THR A 180 -23.31 3.84 -12.39
CA THR A 180 -22.14 4.67 -12.61
C THR A 180 -20.95 3.93 -11.99
N SER A 181 -20.12 3.29 -12.81
CA SER A 181 -18.85 2.74 -12.33
C SER A 181 -17.96 3.90 -11.94
N VAL A 182 -17.71 4.04 -10.64
CA VAL A 182 -16.74 5.01 -10.15
C VAL A 182 -15.35 4.48 -10.51
N GLY A 183 -14.65 5.20 -11.37
CA GLY A 183 -13.31 4.84 -11.82
C GLY A 183 -12.29 4.83 -10.66
N SER A 184 -11.22 4.11 -10.86
CA SER A 184 -10.08 4.09 -9.95
C SER A 184 -9.54 5.51 -9.77
N PHE A 185 -9.54 6.00 -8.53
CA PHE A 185 -8.94 7.28 -8.17
C PHE A 185 -7.44 7.07 -7.94
N GLY A 186 -6.66 7.13 -9.01
CA GLY A 186 -5.23 7.23 -8.92
C GLY A 186 -4.85 8.69 -8.68
N GLY A 187 -4.62 9.09 -7.45
CA GLY A 187 -4.07 10.40 -7.13
C GLY A 187 -2.58 10.42 -7.47
N THR A 188 -2.18 11.07 -8.56
CA THR A 188 -0.78 11.43 -8.78
C THR A 188 -0.53 12.73 -8.03
N THR A 189 0.12 12.66 -6.88
CA THR A 189 0.52 13.86 -6.15
C THR A 189 1.75 14.47 -6.80
N THR A 190 1.57 15.49 -7.60
CA THR A 190 2.64 16.45 -7.89
C THR A 190 2.69 17.43 -6.71
N GLY A 191 3.71 17.31 -5.91
CA GLY A 191 4.33 18.14 -4.88
C GLY A 191 3.69 19.42 -4.31
N THR A 192 2.38 19.60 -4.33
CA THR A 192 1.67 20.68 -3.64
C THR A 192 0.31 20.12 -3.20
N GLY A 193 0.19 19.87 -1.91
CA GLY A 193 -0.88 19.17 -1.21
C GLY A 193 -2.34 19.59 -1.48
N THR A 194 -2.77 19.50 -2.71
CA THR A 194 -4.18 19.66 -3.08
C THR A 194 -4.65 18.33 -3.69
N VAL A 195 -5.42 17.58 -2.92
CA VAL A 195 -6.15 16.43 -3.46
C VAL A 195 -7.31 16.97 -4.27
N THR A 196 -7.16 17.02 -5.59
CA THR A 196 -8.26 17.35 -6.48
C THR A 196 -8.99 16.06 -6.82
N PHE A 197 -10.17 15.87 -6.23
CA PHE A 197 -11.08 14.81 -6.63
C PHE A 197 -11.68 15.17 -7.98
N GLY A 198 -11.07 14.67 -9.05
CA GLY A 198 -11.64 14.76 -10.38
C GLY A 198 -12.74 13.74 -10.55
N THR A 199 -14.00 14.15 -10.54
CA THR A 199 -15.12 13.32 -11.00
C THR A 199 -15.02 13.18 -12.51
N THR A 200 -14.36 12.14 -13.01
CA THR A 200 -14.50 11.73 -14.40
C THR A 200 -15.76 10.88 -14.52
N THR A 201 -16.85 11.50 -14.92
CA THR A 201 -18.04 10.77 -15.35
C THR A 201 -17.73 10.14 -16.70
N SER A 202 -17.26 8.89 -16.69
CA SER A 202 -17.16 8.12 -17.93
C SER A 202 -18.54 7.55 -18.23
N THR A 203 -19.27 8.19 -19.14
CA THR A 203 -20.44 7.59 -19.76
C THR A 203 -19.95 6.50 -20.73
N THR A 204 -19.92 5.27 -20.26
CA THR A 204 -19.73 4.12 -21.13
C THR A 204 -21.07 3.91 -21.85
N SER A 205 -21.18 4.42 -23.05
CA SER A 205 -22.27 4.03 -23.94
C SER A 205 -22.04 2.57 -24.32
N VAL A 206 -22.85 1.67 -23.78
CA VAL A 206 -22.90 0.29 -24.24
C VAL A 206 -23.54 0.34 -25.61
N ALA A 207 -22.74 0.29 -26.67
CA ALA A 207 -23.24 0.03 -27.99
C ALA A 207 -23.81 -1.38 -27.97
N SER A 208 -25.14 -1.49 -27.95
CA SER A 208 -25.83 -2.75 -28.21
C SER A 208 -25.56 -3.12 -29.67
N THR A 209 -24.61 -4.00 -29.93
CA THR A 209 -24.49 -4.68 -31.20
C THR A 209 -25.68 -5.62 -31.31
N ALA A 210 -26.74 -5.13 -31.96
CA ALA A 210 -27.79 -5.99 -32.44
C ALA A 210 -27.13 -6.93 -33.48
N SER A 211 -26.94 -8.18 -33.11
CA SER A 211 -26.58 -9.24 -34.03
C SER A 211 -27.79 -9.49 -34.91
N SER A 212 -27.80 -8.89 -36.10
CA SER A 212 -28.73 -9.28 -37.16
C SER A 212 -28.34 -10.67 -37.64
N SER A 213 -29.09 -11.68 -37.22
CA SER A 213 -29.04 -13.01 -37.80
C SER A 213 -29.61 -12.91 -39.22
N SER A 214 -28.76 -12.84 -40.21
CA SER A 214 -29.14 -13.05 -41.60
C SER A 214 -29.38 -14.54 -41.82
N SER A 215 -30.65 -14.93 -41.89
CA SER A 215 -31.08 -16.21 -42.39
C SER A 215 -30.84 -16.26 -43.90
N SER A 216 -29.78 -16.94 -44.33
CA SER A 216 -29.59 -17.30 -45.73
C SER A 216 -30.52 -18.47 -46.10
N SER A 217 -31.58 -18.17 -46.79
CA SER A 217 -32.40 -19.15 -47.47
C SER A 217 -31.65 -19.68 -48.69
N SER A 218 -31.17 -20.90 -48.64
CA SER A 218 -30.64 -21.62 -49.79
C SER A 218 -31.81 -22.13 -50.64
N SER A 219 -32.03 -21.50 -51.79
CA SER A 219 -32.90 -22.04 -52.83
C SER A 219 -32.14 -23.11 -53.61
N SER A 220 -32.57 -24.35 -53.48
CA SER A 220 -32.16 -25.46 -54.31
C SER A 220 -32.93 -25.41 -55.66
N SER A 221 -32.20 -25.09 -56.74
CA SER A 221 -32.73 -25.28 -58.09
C SER A 221 -32.38 -26.69 -58.57
N SER A 222 -33.42 -27.49 -58.75
CA SER A 222 -33.37 -28.76 -59.47
C SER A 222 -33.45 -28.50 -60.97
N SER A 223 -32.39 -28.81 -61.72
CA SER A 223 -32.42 -28.90 -63.17
C SER A 223 -32.52 -30.37 -63.57
N SER A 224 -33.64 -30.72 -64.12
CA SER A 224 -33.87 -31.93 -64.92
C SER A 224 -33.40 -31.72 -66.36
N SER A 225 -32.57 -32.56 -66.87
CA SER A 225 -32.29 -32.70 -68.31
C SER A 225 -32.53 -34.12 -68.76
N SER A 226 -33.22 -34.18 -69.86
CA SER A 226 -33.54 -35.34 -70.67
C SER A 226 -32.34 -36.08 -71.19
#